data_6e3b6a280177752d83a2a442d9511ecc
#
_entry.id   6e3b6a280177752d83a2a442d9511ecc
#
_cell.length_a   1.000
_cell.length_b   1.000
_cell.length_c   1.000
_cell.angle_alpha   90.00
_cell.angle_beta   90.00
_cell.angle_gamma   90.00
#
_symmetry.space_group_name_H-M   'P 1'
#
loop_
_entity.id
_entity.type
_entity.pdbx_description
1 polymer ?
#
loop_
_entity_poly.entity_id
_entity_poly.type
_entity_poly.pdbx_seq_one_letter_code
_entity_poly.pdbx_strand_id
1 'polypeptide(L)'
;GLVPARAATAGETFPKRPGRLKQGVCRGVFRGVKLDNDQMCREAAKVGAWGIDLVGPDFFPSLKKYGLIPTMLPGGSGIKAGINDPKHHAEIEPKMRQALKDAAAVKAPNVIVLAGDRAGLSDQQGMDHCVTFLNRVKAQAEDLGVTLCMELLNSKVNHPGYMCDKTAWGVELCKRVNSPRFKLLYDIYHMQIMEGDIIRTIRENIAWIGHFHTAGNPGRNEFDETQEIYYPPICRAIADLGYQGYFS
;
A
#
# COMPACT_ATOMS: atom_id res chain seq x y z
N GLY A 1 1.42 -37.06 8.86
CA GLY A 1 2.48 -36.70 9.78
C GLY A 1 2.73 -35.20 9.64
N LEU A 2 2.46 -34.45 10.70
CA LEU A 2 2.79 -33.02 10.78
C LEU A 2 4.33 -32.90 10.79
N VAL A 3 4.89 -32.21 9.80
CA VAL A 3 6.31 -31.82 9.84
C VAL A 3 6.42 -30.68 10.87
N PRO A 4 7.24 -30.82 11.92
CA PRO A 4 7.39 -29.78 12.92
C PRO A 4 8.02 -28.54 12.28
N ALA A 5 7.48 -27.34 12.59
CA ALA A 5 8.04 -26.06 12.21
C ALA A 5 9.49 -25.99 12.74
N ARG A 6 10.46 -25.98 11.81
CA ARG A 6 11.87 -25.86 12.14
C ARG A 6 12.10 -24.41 12.61
N ALA A 7 12.43 -24.23 13.89
CA ALA A 7 12.89 -22.96 14.43
C ALA A 7 14.07 -22.47 13.59
N ALA A 8 14.16 -21.13 13.37
CA ALA A 8 15.30 -20.55 12.69
C ALA A 8 16.58 -21.05 13.38
N THR A 9 17.44 -21.73 12.64
CA THR A 9 18.72 -22.20 13.14
C THR A 9 19.64 -21.00 13.34
N ALA A 10 20.28 -20.89 14.50
CA ALA A 10 21.33 -19.91 14.73
C ALA A 10 22.40 -20.05 13.63
N GLY A 11 22.46 -19.06 12.69
CA GLY A 11 23.37 -19.07 11.54
C GLY A 11 22.75 -18.73 10.19
N GLU A 12 21.43 -18.54 10.07
CA GLU A 12 20.81 -18.16 8.79
C GLU A 12 21.11 -16.67 8.53
N THR A 13 21.96 -16.38 7.53
CA THR A 13 22.29 -15.01 7.11
C THR A 13 21.39 -14.62 5.94
N PHE A 14 20.73 -13.45 6.06
CA PHE A 14 19.90 -12.92 4.99
C PHE A 14 20.71 -11.98 4.09
N PRO A 15 20.35 -11.85 2.79
CA PRO A 15 21.10 -11.00 1.86
C PRO A 15 21.08 -9.54 2.28
N LYS A 16 22.16 -8.82 1.98
CA LYS A 16 22.21 -7.37 2.11
C LYS A 16 21.15 -6.75 1.19
N ARG A 17 20.64 -5.58 1.58
CA ARG A 17 19.63 -4.80 0.83
C ARG A 17 20.32 -3.63 0.10
N PRO A 18 21.00 -3.87 -1.03
CA PRO A 18 21.91 -2.89 -1.64
C PRO A 18 21.22 -1.85 -2.52
N GLY A 19 19.94 -2.01 -2.83
CA GLY A 19 19.22 -1.13 -3.74
C GLY A 19 18.96 0.27 -3.19
N ARG A 20 18.77 1.25 -4.10
CA ARG A 20 18.32 2.61 -3.75
C ARG A 20 16.83 2.66 -3.38
N LEU A 21 16.03 1.68 -3.81
CA LEU A 21 14.64 1.52 -3.44
C LEU A 21 14.50 0.48 -2.34
N LYS A 22 13.62 0.75 -1.39
CA LYS A 22 13.30 -0.19 -0.31
C LYS A 22 12.19 -1.12 -0.80
N GLN A 23 12.57 -2.29 -1.30
CA GLN A 23 11.63 -3.26 -1.82
C GLN A 23 10.91 -3.99 -0.69
N GLY A 24 9.58 -3.94 -0.71
CA GLY A 24 8.69 -4.76 0.11
C GLY A 24 8.11 -5.92 -0.68
N VAL A 25 7.24 -6.67 -0.02
CA VAL A 25 6.46 -7.75 -0.63
C VAL A 25 5.00 -7.59 -0.19
N CYS A 26 4.07 -7.53 -1.13
CA CYS A 26 2.66 -7.55 -0.77
C CYS A 26 2.26 -8.95 -0.28
N ARG A 27 1.51 -9.06 0.83
CA ARG A 27 1.01 -10.34 1.36
C ARG A 27 0.30 -11.17 0.28
N GLY A 28 -0.30 -10.51 -0.70
CA GLY A 28 -1.02 -11.14 -1.80
C GLY A 28 -0.20 -12.12 -2.64
N VAL A 29 1.14 -11.96 -2.72
CA VAL A 29 2.02 -12.86 -3.51
C VAL A 29 2.09 -14.27 -2.93
N PHE A 30 1.76 -14.45 -1.65
CA PHE A 30 1.69 -15.76 -1.01
C PHE A 30 0.33 -16.46 -1.18
N ARG A 31 -0.60 -15.87 -1.97
CA ARG A 31 -1.91 -16.48 -2.21
C ARG A 31 -1.75 -17.83 -2.92
N GLY A 32 -2.44 -18.85 -2.42
CA GLY A 32 -2.38 -20.20 -2.98
C GLY A 32 -1.24 -21.07 -2.42
N VAL A 33 -0.35 -20.51 -1.61
CA VAL A 33 0.73 -21.27 -0.93
C VAL A 33 0.32 -21.47 0.54
N LYS A 34 0.48 -22.70 1.05
CA LYS A 34 0.18 -23.01 2.46
C LYS A 34 1.41 -22.68 3.33
N LEU A 35 1.58 -21.38 3.62
CA LEU A 35 2.61 -20.88 4.52
C LEU A 35 1.95 -20.20 5.72
N ASP A 36 2.50 -20.38 6.91
CA ASP A 36 2.16 -19.58 8.08
C ASP A 36 2.90 -18.21 8.06
N ASN A 37 2.58 -17.33 9.00
CA ASN A 37 3.16 -16.00 9.07
C ASN A 37 4.69 -16.03 9.25
N ASP A 38 5.23 -17.00 10.00
CA ASP A 38 6.66 -17.16 10.21
C ASP A 38 7.37 -17.59 8.91
N GLN A 39 6.79 -18.53 8.20
CA GLN A 39 7.29 -18.99 6.91
C GLN A 39 7.27 -17.89 5.85
N MET A 40 6.17 -17.13 5.73
CA MET A 40 6.07 -16.00 4.79
C MET A 40 7.16 -14.95 5.09
N CYS A 41 7.34 -14.59 6.35
CA CYS A 41 8.38 -13.63 6.75
C CYS A 41 9.78 -14.16 6.44
N ARG A 42 10.04 -15.45 6.64
CA ARG A 42 11.33 -16.07 6.30
C ARG A 42 11.60 -16.02 4.80
N GLU A 43 10.62 -16.36 3.97
CA GLU A 43 10.81 -16.31 2.51
C GLU A 43 10.99 -14.86 2.01
N ALA A 44 10.25 -13.89 2.54
CA ALA A 44 10.46 -12.48 2.23
C ALA A 44 11.88 -12.01 2.63
N ALA A 45 12.39 -12.43 3.79
CA ALA A 45 13.73 -12.09 4.22
C ALA A 45 14.82 -12.70 3.33
N LYS A 46 14.62 -13.93 2.83
CA LYS A 46 15.56 -14.62 1.92
C LYS A 46 15.76 -13.88 0.60
N VAL A 47 14.72 -13.24 0.07
CA VAL A 47 14.82 -12.44 -1.16
C VAL A 47 15.29 -10.99 -0.88
N GLY A 48 15.65 -10.67 0.36
CA GLY A 48 16.15 -9.35 0.74
C GLY A 48 15.09 -8.26 0.86
N ALA A 49 13.82 -8.62 1.02
CA ALA A 49 12.76 -7.64 1.26
C ALA A 49 12.98 -6.84 2.55
N TRP A 50 12.50 -5.60 2.58
CA TRP A 50 12.51 -4.76 3.78
C TRP A 50 11.31 -5.06 4.70
N GLY A 51 10.22 -5.53 4.13
CA GLY A 51 9.01 -5.81 4.89
C GLY A 51 7.90 -6.42 4.05
N ILE A 52 6.74 -6.58 4.69
CA ILE A 52 5.55 -7.12 4.06
C ILE A 52 4.40 -6.11 4.20
N ASP A 53 3.69 -5.88 3.09
CA ASP A 53 2.51 -5.03 3.03
C ASP A 53 1.22 -5.76 3.41
N LEU A 54 0.24 -4.98 3.91
CA LEU A 54 -1.12 -5.39 4.18
C LEU A 54 -1.19 -6.53 5.21
N VAL A 55 -0.38 -6.41 6.25
CA VAL A 55 -0.34 -7.33 7.38
C VAL A 55 -0.75 -6.63 8.68
N GLY A 56 -1.35 -7.40 9.58
CA GLY A 56 -1.81 -6.92 10.89
C GLY A 56 -0.93 -7.38 12.04
N PRO A 57 -1.40 -7.14 13.29
CA PRO A 57 -0.66 -7.45 14.51
C PRO A 57 -0.20 -8.91 14.66
N ASP A 58 -0.93 -9.86 14.05
CA ASP A 58 -0.60 -11.28 14.04
C ASP A 58 0.73 -11.59 13.32
N PHE A 59 1.20 -10.71 12.43
CA PHE A 59 2.50 -10.82 11.75
C PHE A 59 3.66 -10.21 12.55
N PHE A 60 3.42 -9.30 13.48
CA PHE A 60 4.47 -8.50 14.10
C PHE A 60 5.59 -9.32 14.77
N PRO A 61 5.31 -10.41 15.51
CA PRO A 61 6.36 -11.24 16.08
C PRO A 61 7.28 -11.86 15.02
N SER A 62 6.69 -12.38 13.93
CA SER A 62 7.44 -13.01 12.84
C SER A 62 8.25 -11.98 12.05
N LEU A 63 7.68 -10.81 11.74
CA LEU A 63 8.41 -9.72 11.08
C LEU A 63 9.64 -9.32 11.90
N LYS A 64 9.47 -9.09 13.21
CA LYS A 64 10.58 -8.74 14.12
C LYS A 64 11.67 -9.82 14.14
N LYS A 65 11.29 -11.10 14.16
CA LYS A 65 12.21 -12.25 14.17
C LYS A 65 13.15 -12.25 12.96
N TYR A 66 12.66 -11.86 11.80
CA TYR A 66 13.42 -11.85 10.54
C TYR A 66 13.95 -10.45 10.14
N GLY A 67 13.88 -9.47 11.03
CA GLY A 67 14.35 -8.10 10.77
C GLY A 67 13.58 -7.39 9.64
N LEU A 68 12.30 -7.73 9.49
CA LEU A 68 11.35 -7.10 8.59
C LEU A 68 10.45 -6.11 9.34
N ILE A 69 9.80 -5.24 8.60
CA ILE A 69 8.75 -4.37 9.14
C ILE A 69 7.42 -4.58 8.39
N PRO A 70 6.27 -4.28 9.00
CA PRO A 70 5.05 -4.10 8.24
C PRO A 70 5.16 -2.77 7.49
N THR A 71 5.22 -2.81 6.15
CA THR A 71 5.38 -1.61 5.32
C THR A 71 4.09 -0.84 5.13
N MET A 72 2.96 -1.53 5.31
CA MET A 72 1.61 -0.96 5.32
C MET A 72 0.64 -1.84 6.11
N LEU A 73 -0.20 -1.24 6.95
CA LEU A 73 -1.28 -1.92 7.67
C LEU A 73 -2.63 -1.70 6.99
N PRO A 74 -3.57 -2.66 7.11
CA PRO A 74 -4.96 -2.43 6.74
C PRO A 74 -5.61 -1.34 7.59
N GLY A 75 -6.31 -0.38 6.96
CA GLY A 75 -6.96 0.76 7.66
C GLY A 75 -8.45 0.58 7.95
N GLY A 76 -9.03 -0.56 7.61
CA GLY A 76 -10.44 -0.87 7.90
C GLY A 76 -11.45 -0.39 6.85
N SER A 77 -11.05 0.44 5.88
CA SER A 77 -11.86 0.77 4.70
C SER A 77 -11.78 -0.33 3.65
N GLY A 78 -12.82 -0.47 2.83
CA GLY A 78 -12.91 -1.49 1.80
C GLY A 78 -13.04 -0.92 0.39
N ILE A 79 -12.76 -1.75 -0.63
CA ILE A 79 -12.87 -1.36 -2.05
C ILE A 79 -14.30 -0.96 -2.39
N LYS A 80 -15.31 -1.69 -1.89
CA LYS A 80 -16.73 -1.39 -2.10
C LYS A 80 -17.28 -0.42 -1.05
N ALA A 81 -16.94 -0.65 0.22
CA ALA A 81 -17.40 0.12 1.37
C ALA A 81 -16.24 0.97 1.90
N GLY A 82 -16.05 2.13 1.32
CA GLY A 82 -14.94 3.03 1.63
C GLY A 82 -15.38 4.34 2.26
N ILE A 83 -14.45 5.27 2.33
CA ILE A 83 -14.66 6.56 3.01
C ILE A 83 -15.39 7.61 2.16
N ASN A 84 -15.73 7.30 0.89
CA ASN A 84 -16.52 8.15 0.01
C ASN A 84 -18.01 8.18 0.36
N ASP A 85 -18.48 7.27 1.22
CA ASP A 85 -19.87 7.19 1.64
C ASP A 85 -19.97 7.33 3.17
N PRO A 86 -20.60 8.39 3.68
CA PRO A 86 -20.71 8.67 5.13
C PRO A 86 -21.35 7.55 5.95
N LYS A 87 -22.16 6.68 5.33
CA LYS A 87 -22.78 5.55 6.04
C LYS A 87 -21.77 4.56 6.60
N HIS A 88 -20.54 4.52 6.03
CA HIS A 88 -19.46 3.63 6.46
C HIS A 88 -18.52 4.28 7.48
N HIS A 89 -18.59 5.61 7.66
CA HIS A 89 -17.62 6.34 8.50
C HIS A 89 -17.59 5.85 9.94
N ALA A 90 -18.77 5.61 10.55
CA ALA A 90 -18.87 5.16 11.95
C ALA A 90 -18.20 3.79 12.20
N GLU A 91 -18.22 2.92 11.20
CA GLU A 91 -17.55 1.61 11.27
C GLU A 91 -16.05 1.70 10.97
N ILE A 92 -15.66 2.51 9.98
CA ILE A 92 -14.26 2.61 9.51
C ILE A 92 -13.41 3.40 10.51
N GLU A 93 -13.93 4.50 11.07
CA GLU A 93 -13.13 5.41 11.90
C GLU A 93 -12.44 4.71 13.09
N PRO A 94 -13.11 3.92 13.94
CA PRO A 94 -12.45 3.24 15.04
C PRO A 94 -11.38 2.24 14.58
N LYS A 95 -11.60 1.54 13.46
CA LYS A 95 -10.62 0.62 12.87
C LYS A 95 -9.38 1.36 12.37
N MET A 96 -9.58 2.49 11.67
CA MET A 96 -8.49 3.34 11.18
C MET A 96 -7.67 3.91 12.32
N ARG A 97 -8.32 4.40 13.38
CA ARG A 97 -7.65 4.92 14.58
C ARG A 97 -6.85 3.83 15.31
N GLN A 98 -7.35 2.61 15.36
CA GLN A 98 -6.61 1.49 15.94
C GLN A 98 -5.42 1.11 15.05
N ALA A 99 -5.60 1.02 13.73
CA ALA A 99 -4.52 0.74 12.80
C ALA A 99 -3.37 1.76 12.88
N LEU A 100 -3.69 3.05 13.06
CA LEU A 100 -2.69 4.10 13.29
C LEU A 100 -1.88 3.85 14.57
N LYS A 101 -2.53 3.45 15.67
CA LYS A 101 -1.83 3.11 16.95
C LYS A 101 -0.95 1.88 16.77
N ASP A 102 -1.47 0.82 16.14
CA ASP A 102 -0.74 -0.42 15.88
C ASP A 102 0.49 -0.16 14.98
N ALA A 103 0.32 0.65 13.93
CA ALA A 103 1.41 1.05 13.05
C ALA A 103 2.51 1.81 13.82
N ALA A 104 2.13 2.80 14.63
CA ALA A 104 3.08 3.56 15.42
C ALA A 104 3.86 2.68 16.41
N ALA A 105 3.18 1.73 17.06
CA ALA A 105 3.79 0.84 18.04
C ALA A 105 4.92 -0.03 17.46
N VAL A 106 4.84 -0.37 16.17
CA VAL A 106 5.85 -1.19 15.47
C VAL A 106 6.68 -0.41 14.45
N LYS A 107 6.52 0.93 14.42
CA LYS A 107 7.20 1.82 13.48
C LYS A 107 6.89 1.51 12.01
N ALA A 108 5.69 1.01 11.74
CA ALA A 108 5.19 0.87 10.38
C ALA A 108 4.91 2.27 9.79
N PRO A 109 5.36 2.56 8.56
CA PRO A 109 5.25 3.90 8.00
C PRO A 109 3.84 4.26 7.54
N ASN A 110 3.03 3.27 7.12
CA ASN A 110 1.81 3.53 6.38
C ASN A 110 0.61 2.71 6.87
N VAL A 111 -0.58 3.30 6.67
CA VAL A 111 -1.88 2.63 6.77
C VAL A 111 -2.65 2.89 5.48
N ILE A 112 -3.18 1.84 4.85
CA ILE A 112 -3.96 1.98 3.60
C ILE A 112 -5.33 2.58 3.85
N VAL A 113 -5.78 3.41 2.91
CA VAL A 113 -7.13 3.97 2.85
C VAL A 113 -7.73 3.62 1.49
N LEU A 114 -8.99 3.20 1.49
CA LEU A 114 -9.75 2.91 0.28
C LEU A 114 -10.94 3.83 0.17
N ALA A 115 -11.12 4.42 -1.03
CA ALA A 115 -12.17 5.39 -1.28
C ALA A 115 -13.56 4.74 -1.22
N GLY A 116 -13.75 3.60 -1.83
CA GLY A 116 -15.04 2.95 -2.01
C GLY A 116 -15.57 3.04 -3.44
N ASP A 117 -16.62 2.30 -3.73
CA ASP A 117 -17.35 2.40 -5.01
C ASP A 117 -18.17 3.71 -5.05
N ARG A 118 -18.35 4.26 -6.25
CA ARG A 118 -19.16 5.46 -6.48
C ARG A 118 -20.62 5.30 -6.02
N ALA A 119 -21.22 4.14 -6.28
CA ALA A 119 -22.58 3.82 -5.84
C ALA A 119 -23.58 4.94 -6.13
N GLY A 120 -23.46 5.60 -7.30
CA GLY A 120 -24.30 6.71 -7.72
C GLY A 120 -23.84 8.11 -7.27
N LEU A 121 -22.81 8.21 -6.45
CA LEU A 121 -22.20 9.48 -6.06
C LEU A 121 -21.41 10.10 -7.23
N SER A 122 -21.48 11.42 -7.37
CA SER A 122 -20.56 12.14 -8.24
C SER A 122 -19.14 12.17 -7.65
N ASP A 123 -18.15 12.44 -8.48
CA ASP A 123 -16.75 12.58 -8.05
C ASP A 123 -16.60 13.68 -6.98
N GLN A 124 -17.38 14.78 -7.11
CA GLN A 124 -17.36 15.86 -6.13
C GLN A 124 -17.96 15.46 -4.78
N GLN A 125 -19.11 14.79 -4.78
CA GLN A 125 -19.73 14.31 -3.53
C GLN A 125 -18.83 13.33 -2.79
N GLY A 126 -18.27 12.34 -3.49
CA GLY A 126 -17.35 11.39 -2.88
C GLY A 126 -16.06 12.04 -2.39
N MET A 127 -15.54 13.06 -3.11
CA MET A 127 -14.41 13.87 -2.66
C MET A 127 -14.70 14.56 -1.34
N ASP A 128 -15.83 15.24 -1.23
CA ASP A 128 -16.22 15.98 -0.02
C ASP A 128 -16.43 15.06 1.19
N HIS A 129 -16.99 13.87 0.96
CA HIS A 129 -17.13 12.84 1.99
C HIS A 129 -15.78 12.29 2.45
N CYS A 130 -14.85 12.03 1.51
CA CYS A 130 -13.49 11.60 1.83
C CYS A 130 -12.76 12.66 2.66
N VAL A 131 -12.83 13.94 2.27
CA VAL A 131 -12.23 15.05 3.03
C VAL A 131 -12.81 15.12 4.43
N THR A 132 -14.14 14.99 4.56
CA THR A 132 -14.83 15.00 5.86
C THR A 132 -14.32 13.88 6.77
N PHE A 133 -14.18 12.66 6.27
CA PHE A 133 -13.64 11.54 7.03
C PHE A 133 -12.17 11.76 7.42
N LEU A 134 -11.34 12.12 6.45
CA LEU A 134 -9.90 12.27 6.65
C LEU A 134 -9.57 13.39 7.66
N ASN A 135 -10.35 14.47 7.66
CA ASN A 135 -10.20 15.55 8.65
C ASN A 135 -10.46 15.08 10.10
N ARG A 136 -11.20 14.00 10.32
CA ARG A 136 -11.38 13.43 11.67
C ARG A 136 -10.17 12.66 12.16
N VAL A 137 -9.40 12.03 11.26
CA VAL A 137 -8.32 11.11 11.62
C VAL A 137 -6.91 11.65 11.35
N LYS A 138 -6.74 12.68 10.50
CA LYS A 138 -5.44 13.17 10.07
C LYS A 138 -4.55 13.67 11.22
N ALA A 139 -5.13 14.35 12.22
CA ALA A 139 -4.36 14.85 13.36
C ALA A 139 -3.69 13.68 14.12
N GLN A 140 -4.41 12.58 14.33
CA GLN A 140 -3.82 11.40 14.95
C GLN A 140 -2.72 10.77 14.09
N ALA A 141 -2.85 10.76 12.77
CA ALA A 141 -1.81 10.28 11.87
C ALA A 141 -0.56 11.18 11.93
N GLU A 142 -0.75 12.49 12.00
CA GLU A 142 0.32 13.48 12.18
C GLU A 142 1.05 13.30 13.51
N ASP A 143 0.33 13.22 14.62
CA ASP A 143 0.89 13.04 15.97
C ASP A 143 1.69 11.73 16.09
N LEU A 144 1.19 10.66 15.47
CA LEU A 144 1.84 9.34 15.49
C LEU A 144 2.95 9.19 14.43
N GLY A 145 3.09 10.13 13.51
CA GLY A 145 4.07 10.06 12.43
C GLY A 145 3.77 8.98 11.38
N VAL A 146 2.54 8.47 11.33
CA VAL A 146 2.09 7.43 10.39
C VAL A 146 1.40 8.06 9.19
N THR A 147 1.67 7.58 7.97
CA THR A 147 1.06 8.11 6.75
C THR A 147 -0.17 7.29 6.35
N LEU A 148 -1.29 7.97 6.15
CA LEU A 148 -2.47 7.42 5.51
C LEU A 148 -2.26 7.45 4.00
N CYS A 149 -2.32 6.29 3.33
CA CYS A 149 -2.12 6.17 1.88
C CYS A 149 -3.39 5.75 1.17
N MET A 150 -4.01 6.67 0.40
CA MET A 150 -5.17 6.38 -0.45
C MET A 150 -4.74 5.59 -1.68
N GLU A 151 -5.27 4.40 -1.86
CA GLU A 151 -4.92 3.56 -3.00
C GLU A 151 -5.65 3.98 -4.27
N LEU A 152 -4.87 4.12 -5.35
CA LEU A 152 -5.35 4.29 -6.71
C LEU A 152 -5.60 2.91 -7.33
N LEU A 153 -6.86 2.60 -7.67
CA LEU A 153 -7.25 1.33 -8.28
C LEU A 153 -7.86 1.53 -9.67
N ASN A 154 -7.79 0.53 -10.53
CA ASN A 154 -8.46 0.61 -11.82
C ASN A 154 -9.95 0.24 -11.73
N SER A 155 -10.80 1.10 -12.30
CA SER A 155 -12.24 0.87 -12.45
C SER A 155 -12.60 0.23 -13.80
N LYS A 156 -11.65 0.13 -14.74
CA LYS A 156 -11.89 -0.43 -16.08
C LYS A 156 -11.99 -1.95 -16.08
N VAL A 157 -11.20 -2.65 -15.25
CA VAL A 157 -11.06 -4.11 -15.30
C VAL A 157 -11.34 -4.78 -13.95
N ASN A 158 -10.59 -4.40 -12.89
CA ASN A 158 -10.59 -5.15 -11.64
C ASN A 158 -11.64 -4.69 -10.63
N HIS A 159 -11.90 -3.38 -10.55
CA HIS A 159 -12.74 -2.78 -9.51
C HIS A 159 -13.78 -1.82 -10.13
N PRO A 160 -14.72 -2.31 -10.97
CA PRO A 160 -15.75 -1.46 -11.58
C PRO A 160 -16.48 -0.63 -10.52
N GLY A 161 -16.55 0.68 -10.75
CA GLY A 161 -17.19 1.61 -9.82
C GLY A 161 -16.27 2.25 -8.78
N TYR A 162 -15.06 1.75 -8.57
CA TYR A 162 -14.15 2.35 -7.59
C TYR A 162 -13.89 3.84 -7.87
N MET A 163 -13.90 4.69 -6.82
CA MET A 163 -13.91 6.13 -7.01
C MET A 163 -12.52 6.73 -7.25
N CYS A 164 -11.51 6.35 -6.48
CA CYS A 164 -10.15 6.88 -6.61
C CYS A 164 -9.39 6.14 -7.73
N ASP A 165 -9.80 6.32 -8.97
CA ASP A 165 -9.30 5.60 -10.14
C ASP A 165 -8.43 6.45 -11.08
N LYS A 166 -8.12 7.70 -10.70
CA LYS A 166 -7.27 8.64 -11.43
C LYS A 166 -6.33 9.38 -10.52
N THR A 167 -5.09 9.53 -10.96
CA THR A 167 -4.06 10.26 -10.21
C THR A 167 -4.48 11.70 -9.89
N ALA A 168 -5.07 12.40 -10.85
CA ALA A 168 -5.52 13.79 -10.65
C ALA A 168 -6.58 13.93 -9.54
N TRP A 169 -7.52 12.98 -9.46
CA TRP A 169 -8.52 12.95 -8.38
C TRP A 169 -7.86 12.71 -7.02
N GLY A 170 -6.94 11.75 -6.94
CA GLY A 170 -6.21 11.46 -5.69
C GLY A 170 -5.34 12.63 -5.23
N VAL A 171 -4.66 13.32 -6.15
CA VAL A 171 -3.85 14.51 -5.85
C VAL A 171 -4.74 15.66 -5.36
N GLU A 172 -5.90 15.88 -5.97
CA GLU A 172 -6.86 16.89 -5.49
C GLU A 172 -7.33 16.57 -4.07
N LEU A 173 -7.62 15.30 -3.76
CA LEU A 173 -7.94 14.87 -2.41
C LEU A 173 -6.81 15.19 -1.43
N CYS A 174 -5.55 14.91 -1.78
CA CYS A 174 -4.41 15.25 -0.95
C CYS A 174 -4.31 16.75 -0.67
N LYS A 175 -4.53 17.59 -1.68
CA LYS A 175 -4.52 19.05 -1.54
C LYS A 175 -5.61 19.54 -0.60
N ARG A 176 -6.84 19.02 -0.71
CA ARG A 176 -7.97 19.41 0.14
C ARG A 176 -7.82 18.97 1.58
N VAL A 177 -7.29 17.77 1.81
CA VAL A 177 -7.00 17.26 3.16
C VAL A 177 -5.88 18.05 3.81
N ASN A 178 -4.92 18.51 3.03
CA ASN A 178 -3.80 19.36 3.44
C ASN A 178 -3.09 18.82 4.69
N SER A 179 -2.58 17.59 4.59
CA SER A 179 -1.82 16.93 5.65
C SER A 179 -0.53 16.33 5.09
N PRO A 180 0.62 16.50 5.74
CA PRO A 180 1.85 15.83 5.34
C PRO A 180 1.78 14.31 5.53
N ARG A 181 0.79 13.82 6.31
CA ARG A 181 0.55 12.40 6.60
C ARG A 181 -0.64 11.82 5.84
N PHE A 182 -1.08 12.47 4.77
CA PHE A 182 -2.02 11.91 3.81
C PHE A 182 -1.42 11.96 2.42
N LYS A 183 -1.20 10.81 1.82
CA LYS A 183 -0.55 10.60 0.52
C LYS A 183 -1.31 9.58 -0.30
N LEU A 184 -0.83 9.32 -1.50
CA LEU A 184 -1.33 8.27 -2.39
C LEU A 184 -0.49 6.99 -2.23
N LEU A 185 -1.14 5.85 -2.32
CA LEU A 185 -0.55 4.60 -2.73
C LEU A 185 -0.73 4.54 -4.25
N TYR A 186 0.37 4.66 -4.98
CA TYR A 186 0.39 4.61 -6.44
C TYR A 186 0.64 3.16 -6.88
N ASP A 187 -0.41 2.45 -7.24
CA ASP A 187 -0.31 1.11 -7.81
C ASP A 187 -0.04 1.21 -9.32
N ILE A 188 1.17 0.88 -9.72
CA ILE A 188 1.65 1.01 -11.10
C ILE A 188 0.83 0.15 -12.06
N TYR A 189 0.45 -1.07 -11.64
CA TYR A 189 -0.42 -1.94 -12.44
C TYR A 189 -1.77 -1.28 -12.70
N HIS A 190 -2.41 -0.76 -11.65
CA HIS A 190 -3.72 -0.13 -11.80
C HIS A 190 -3.65 1.14 -12.64
N MET A 191 -2.62 1.95 -12.48
CA MET A 191 -2.48 3.19 -13.23
C MET A 191 -2.04 2.96 -14.67
N GLN A 192 -1.33 1.87 -14.97
CA GLN A 192 -1.08 1.47 -16.36
C GLN A 192 -2.39 1.24 -17.11
N ILE A 193 -3.34 0.52 -16.51
CA ILE A 193 -4.66 0.27 -17.10
C ILE A 193 -5.48 1.55 -17.27
N MET A 194 -5.43 2.45 -16.27
CA MET A 194 -6.25 3.66 -16.27
C MET A 194 -5.70 4.77 -17.14
N GLU A 195 -4.43 5.08 -17.01
CA GLU A 195 -3.84 6.32 -17.49
C GLU A 195 -2.62 6.08 -18.41
N GLY A 196 -1.82 5.05 -18.15
CA GLY A 196 -0.51 4.89 -18.81
C GLY A 196 0.46 6.01 -18.42
N ASP A 197 1.45 6.30 -19.27
CA ASP A 197 2.42 7.39 -19.10
C ASP A 197 3.01 7.50 -17.68
N ILE A 198 3.35 6.34 -17.13
CA ILE A 198 3.67 6.11 -15.72
C ILE A 198 4.83 7.01 -15.25
N ILE A 199 5.92 7.09 -16.02
CA ILE A 199 7.13 7.81 -15.59
C ILE A 199 6.87 9.31 -15.45
N ARG A 200 6.17 9.93 -16.41
CA ARG A 200 5.83 11.36 -16.35
C ARG A 200 4.87 11.63 -15.21
N THR A 201 3.82 10.84 -15.07
CA THR A 201 2.83 10.96 -14.00
C THR A 201 3.49 10.88 -12.62
N ILE A 202 4.41 9.93 -12.40
CA ILE A 202 5.16 9.80 -11.15
C ILE A 202 6.04 11.06 -10.92
N ARG A 203 6.77 11.52 -11.94
CA ARG A 203 7.64 12.70 -11.81
C ARG A 203 6.88 13.95 -11.39
N GLU A 204 5.72 14.18 -11.99
CA GLU A 204 4.87 15.34 -11.71
C GLU A 204 4.22 15.26 -10.32
N ASN A 205 4.00 14.04 -9.79
CA ASN A 205 3.20 13.83 -8.60
C ASN A 205 3.94 13.17 -7.42
N ILE A 206 5.26 12.99 -7.50
CA ILE A 206 6.04 12.28 -6.47
C ILE A 206 5.86 12.85 -5.06
N ALA A 207 5.64 14.16 -4.92
CA ALA A 207 5.40 14.81 -3.65
C ALA A 207 4.12 14.32 -2.94
N TRP A 208 3.18 13.77 -3.70
CA TRP A 208 1.91 13.24 -3.21
C TRP A 208 1.91 11.72 -3.00
N ILE A 209 2.98 11.02 -3.42
CA ILE A 209 3.06 9.56 -3.35
C ILE A 209 3.80 9.14 -2.08
N GLY A 210 3.14 8.34 -1.24
CA GLY A 210 3.68 7.78 0.00
C GLY A 210 4.12 6.32 -0.11
N HIS A 211 3.54 5.58 -1.07
CA HIS A 211 3.81 4.16 -1.26
C HIS A 211 3.60 3.75 -2.73
N PHE A 212 4.30 2.71 -3.17
CA PHE A 212 4.11 2.11 -4.49
C PHE A 212 3.72 0.64 -4.39
N HIS A 213 2.73 0.23 -5.22
CA HIS A 213 2.47 -1.17 -5.53
C HIS A 213 2.84 -1.48 -6.97
N THR A 214 3.17 -2.75 -7.23
CA THR A 214 3.64 -3.24 -8.51
C THR A 214 2.99 -4.56 -8.88
N ALA A 215 2.78 -4.80 -10.17
CA ALA A 215 2.46 -6.08 -10.75
C ALA A 215 2.62 -6.02 -12.27
N GLY A 216 2.69 -7.16 -12.95
CA GLY A 216 2.70 -7.23 -14.41
C GLY A 216 1.30 -6.97 -15.00
N ASN A 217 1.21 -6.23 -16.10
CA ASN A 217 -0.01 -6.01 -16.86
C ASN A 217 0.16 -6.57 -18.28
N PRO A 218 -0.80 -7.35 -18.80
CA PRO A 218 -2.08 -7.74 -18.22
C PRO A 218 -1.97 -8.83 -17.12
N GLY A 219 -3.05 -9.01 -16.36
CA GLY A 219 -3.26 -10.16 -15.49
C GLY A 219 -2.84 -9.98 -14.03
N ARG A 220 -2.08 -8.94 -13.67
CA ARG A 220 -1.58 -8.69 -12.31
C ARG A 220 -0.69 -9.83 -11.79
N ASN A 221 0.18 -10.33 -12.68
CA ASN A 221 1.13 -11.41 -12.43
C ASN A 221 2.56 -10.88 -12.23
N GLU A 222 3.56 -11.75 -12.43
CA GLU A 222 4.99 -11.48 -12.32
C GLU A 222 5.50 -10.51 -13.39
N PHE A 223 6.75 -10.05 -13.26
CA PHE A 223 7.42 -9.12 -14.18
C PHE A 223 8.23 -9.86 -15.25
N ASP A 224 7.65 -10.86 -15.88
CA ASP A 224 8.28 -11.61 -16.95
C ASP A 224 8.03 -10.98 -18.36
N GLU A 225 8.41 -11.69 -19.42
CA GLU A 225 8.25 -11.24 -20.80
C GLU A 225 6.81 -11.25 -21.31
N THR A 226 5.86 -11.74 -20.51
CA THR A 226 4.44 -11.81 -20.91
C THR A 226 3.66 -10.54 -20.56
N GLN A 227 4.30 -9.56 -19.91
CA GLN A 227 3.67 -8.33 -19.45
C GLN A 227 4.26 -7.08 -20.14
N GLU A 228 3.51 -5.97 -20.18
CA GLU A 228 3.82 -4.78 -20.97
C GLU A 228 4.55 -3.67 -20.22
N ILE A 229 4.64 -3.71 -18.86
CA ILE A 229 5.22 -2.64 -18.06
C ILE A 229 6.74 -2.82 -17.99
N TYR A 230 7.49 -1.90 -18.59
CA TYR A 230 8.95 -1.94 -18.52
C TYR A 230 9.46 -1.30 -17.23
N TYR A 231 9.58 -2.07 -16.16
CA TYR A 231 9.92 -1.61 -14.80
C TYR A 231 11.30 -0.97 -14.64
N PRO A 232 12.40 -1.39 -15.31
CA PRO A 232 13.72 -0.80 -15.08
C PRO A 232 13.81 0.73 -15.19
N PRO A 233 13.27 1.41 -16.23
CA PRO A 233 13.27 2.87 -16.27
C PRO A 233 12.32 3.52 -15.25
N ILE A 234 11.21 2.85 -14.88
CA ILE A 234 10.30 3.34 -13.84
C ILE A 234 11.02 3.36 -12.49
N CYS A 235 11.66 2.26 -12.11
CA CYS A 235 12.44 2.16 -10.88
C CYS A 235 13.58 3.19 -10.83
N ARG A 236 14.29 3.41 -11.94
CA ARG A 236 15.32 4.45 -12.03
C ARG A 236 14.72 5.83 -11.79
N ALA A 237 13.61 6.16 -12.45
CA ALA A 237 12.95 7.46 -12.27
C ALA A 237 12.54 7.71 -10.82
N ILE A 238 11.93 6.71 -10.15
CA ILE A 238 11.54 6.80 -8.74
C ILE A 238 12.78 7.02 -7.84
N ALA A 239 13.85 6.26 -8.08
CA ALA A 239 15.09 6.36 -7.32
C ALA A 239 15.81 7.70 -7.55
N ASP A 240 15.81 8.25 -8.78
CA ASP A 240 16.42 9.53 -9.12
C ASP A 240 15.66 10.72 -8.53
N LEU A 241 14.36 10.55 -8.26
CA LEU A 241 13.54 11.52 -7.52
C LEU A 241 13.80 11.50 -6.01
N GLY A 242 14.70 10.64 -5.52
CA GLY A 242 15.05 10.57 -4.10
C GLY A 242 13.96 9.94 -3.21
N TYR A 243 13.08 9.14 -3.78
CA TYR A 243 12.01 8.49 -3.02
C TYR A 243 12.55 7.62 -1.88
N GLN A 244 12.04 7.80 -0.66
CA GLN A 244 12.49 7.13 0.55
C GLN A 244 11.48 6.13 1.14
N GLY A 245 10.32 6.00 0.53
CA GLY A 245 9.28 5.06 0.93
C GLY A 245 9.56 3.62 0.48
N TYR A 246 8.51 2.80 0.47
CA TYR A 246 8.58 1.39 0.10
C TYR A 246 7.92 1.14 -1.25
N PHE A 247 8.43 0.10 -1.91
CA PHE A 247 8.05 -0.31 -3.26
C PHE A 247 7.74 -1.81 -3.21
N SER A 248 6.44 -2.20 -3.23
CA SER A 248 5.98 -3.57 -2.98
C SER A 248 5.21 -4.16 -4.16
#